data_fe41ace4389ed2b8baa23e75f1da9b55
#
_entry.id   fe41ace4389ed2b8baa23e75f1da9b55
#
_cell.length_a   1.000
_cell.length_b   1.000
_cell.length_c   1.000
_cell.angle_alpha   90.00
_cell.angle_beta   90.00
_cell.angle_gamma   90.00
#
_symmetry.space_group_name_H-M   'P 1'
#
loop_
_entity.id
_entity.type
_entity.pdbx_description
1 polymer ?
#
loop_
_entity_poly.entity_id
_entity_poly.type
_entity_poly.pdbx_seq_one_letter_code
_entity_poly.pdbx_strand_id
1 'polypeptide(L)'
;MSDSPVFESGHLVPVVTYLLILGVLSGLTLISTGESPSPILGMAWGVFLILVGLAALTVEGVSPRTHLPSTRSLVPVLGVLITFWALYNLVACGLALSGVTGFDIASSRVVAHPLPYLAALGSSLVFTAIPEELVFRAYLQSKAVALTEGNVRRAVAIGVAVGAFLFAFFHLPRWFLMSNHGIGPALAGHLLGLTLAGLAYGLVYAVTRNLWLVALFHATMNQPPFLLTIQIPSNLHFLVGLVEYAAIVLFVLVIVSLTESAGISVTPARQEASQASD
;
A
#
# COMPACT_ATOMS: atom_id res chain seq x y z
N MET A 1 6.87 -24.82 -1.82
CA MET A 1 7.49 -23.82 -0.90
C MET A 1 8.28 -22.87 -1.77
N SER A 2 7.88 -21.61 -1.88
CA SER A 2 8.68 -20.62 -2.65
C SER A 2 9.93 -20.33 -1.85
N ASP A 3 11.09 -20.43 -2.47
CA ASP A 3 12.33 -19.96 -1.87
C ASP A 3 12.14 -18.49 -1.51
N SER A 4 12.08 -18.21 -0.21
CA SER A 4 12.10 -16.84 0.27
C SER A 4 13.43 -16.25 -0.15
N PRO A 5 13.49 -14.99 -0.64
CA PRO A 5 14.75 -14.38 -1.00
C PRO A 5 15.70 -14.44 0.19
N VAL A 6 16.90 -14.93 -0.04
CA VAL A 6 17.94 -14.97 1.00
C VAL A 6 18.53 -13.58 1.11
N PHE A 7 18.28 -12.92 2.23
CA PHE A 7 18.88 -11.62 2.56
C PHE A 7 20.21 -11.84 3.24
N GLU A 8 21.27 -11.20 2.76
CA GLU A 8 22.66 -11.46 3.21
C GLU A 8 23.03 -10.71 4.50
N SER A 9 22.51 -9.50 4.70
CA SER A 9 22.87 -8.69 5.89
C SER A 9 21.86 -8.87 7.03
N GLY A 10 22.33 -8.94 8.27
CA GLY A 10 21.48 -9.03 9.46
C GLY A 10 20.45 -7.89 9.60
N HIS A 11 20.45 -7.23 10.76
CA HIS A 11 19.50 -6.14 11.08
C HIS A 11 19.99 -4.75 10.65
N LEU A 12 21.26 -4.58 10.26
CA LEU A 12 21.87 -3.27 10.05
C LEU A 12 21.22 -2.52 8.87
N VAL A 13 21.12 -3.17 7.70
CA VAL A 13 20.62 -2.51 6.49
C VAL A 13 19.17 -2.03 6.64
N PRO A 14 18.21 -2.85 7.14
CA PRO A 14 16.84 -2.35 7.33
C PRO A 14 16.74 -1.19 8.33
N VAL A 15 17.52 -1.22 9.43
CA VAL A 15 17.53 -0.14 10.41
C VAL A 15 18.08 1.15 9.80
N VAL A 16 19.24 1.08 9.12
CA VAL A 16 19.84 2.25 8.45
C VAL A 16 18.91 2.80 7.37
N THR A 17 18.31 1.93 6.55
CA THR A 17 17.36 2.31 5.52
C THR A 17 16.17 3.07 6.12
N TYR A 18 15.57 2.54 7.17
CA TYR A 18 14.41 3.16 7.80
C TYR A 18 14.75 4.51 8.47
N LEU A 19 15.88 4.58 9.18
CA LEU A 19 16.35 5.84 9.80
C LEU A 19 16.71 6.90 8.75
N LEU A 20 17.34 6.52 7.64
CA LEU A 20 17.61 7.42 6.52
C LEU A 20 16.33 8.02 5.96
N ILE A 21 15.32 7.18 5.70
CA ILE A 21 14.02 7.62 5.20
C ILE A 21 13.36 8.59 6.18
N LEU A 22 13.33 8.26 7.47
CA LEU A 22 12.77 9.15 8.50
C LEU A 22 13.53 10.48 8.60
N GLY A 23 14.86 10.44 8.56
CA GLY A 23 15.70 11.62 8.65
C GLY A 23 15.47 12.57 7.46
N VAL A 24 15.47 12.04 6.24
CA VAL A 24 15.20 12.84 5.04
C VAL A 24 13.77 13.39 5.03
N LEU A 25 12.77 12.56 5.39
CA LEU A 25 11.37 13.02 5.49
C LEU A 25 11.23 14.14 6.53
N SER A 26 11.87 14.01 7.70
CA SER A 26 11.86 15.04 8.73
C SER A 26 12.48 16.35 8.23
N GLY A 27 13.62 16.27 7.54
CA GLY A 27 14.27 17.45 6.93
C GLY A 27 13.38 18.12 5.89
N LEU A 28 12.76 17.35 4.99
CA LEU A 28 11.86 17.87 3.97
C LEU A 28 10.62 18.52 4.59
N THR A 29 10.05 17.92 5.63
CA THR A 29 8.88 18.51 6.33
C THR A 29 9.23 19.79 7.06
N LEU A 30 10.42 19.91 7.65
CA LEU A 30 10.89 21.15 8.30
C LEU A 30 11.10 22.30 7.30
N ILE A 31 11.56 21.99 6.10
CA ILE A 31 11.75 23.02 5.04
C ILE A 31 10.40 23.47 4.47
N SER A 32 9.40 22.59 4.47
CA SER A 32 8.05 22.84 3.91
C SER A 32 7.05 23.42 4.92
N THR A 33 7.49 23.84 6.10
CA THR A 33 6.59 24.42 7.12
C THR A 33 5.90 25.69 6.63
N GLY A 34 4.56 25.69 6.67
CA GLY A 34 3.73 26.87 6.33
C GLY A 34 3.20 26.92 4.91
N GLU A 35 3.65 26.07 4.01
CA GLU A 35 3.15 25.99 2.64
C GLU A 35 2.71 24.56 2.29
N SER A 36 1.75 24.43 1.37
CA SER A 36 1.47 23.13 0.76
C SER A 36 2.73 22.62 0.06
N PRO A 37 3.15 21.36 0.28
CA PRO A 37 4.36 20.83 -0.35
C PRO A 37 4.30 21.02 -1.85
N SER A 38 5.37 21.56 -2.43
CA SER A 38 5.49 21.67 -3.88
C SER A 38 5.30 20.27 -4.52
N PRO A 39 4.51 20.15 -5.61
CA PRO A 39 4.38 18.89 -6.35
C PRO A 39 5.75 18.30 -6.75
N ILE A 40 6.71 19.14 -7.09
CA ILE A 40 8.08 18.73 -7.44
C ILE A 40 8.76 18.04 -6.24
N LEU A 41 8.57 18.55 -5.03
CA LEU A 41 9.13 17.97 -3.82
C LEU A 41 8.52 16.59 -3.53
N GLY A 42 7.21 16.43 -3.75
CA GLY A 42 6.53 15.14 -3.65
C GLY A 42 7.05 14.13 -4.68
N MET A 43 7.29 14.56 -5.92
CA MET A 43 7.87 13.72 -6.96
C MET A 43 9.31 13.31 -6.62
N ALA A 44 10.15 14.26 -6.18
CA ALA A 44 11.52 14.00 -5.75
C ALA A 44 11.57 13.02 -4.57
N TRP A 45 10.63 13.15 -3.63
CA TRP A 45 10.48 12.23 -2.52
C TRP A 45 10.16 10.81 -2.99
N GLY A 46 9.21 10.63 -3.91
CA GLY A 46 8.89 9.31 -4.48
C GLY A 46 10.10 8.67 -5.17
N VAL A 47 10.84 9.45 -5.98
CA VAL A 47 12.08 8.98 -6.62
C VAL A 47 13.12 8.58 -5.59
N PHE A 48 13.32 9.37 -4.53
CA PHE A 48 14.23 9.04 -3.44
C PHE A 48 13.87 7.71 -2.78
N LEU A 49 12.60 7.47 -2.46
CA LEU A 49 12.16 6.20 -1.87
C LEU A 49 12.41 5.00 -2.80
N ILE A 50 12.19 5.15 -4.11
CA ILE A 50 12.51 4.11 -5.09
C ILE A 50 14.00 3.79 -5.05
N LEU A 51 14.86 4.81 -5.12
CA LEU A 51 16.31 4.63 -5.12
C LEU A 51 16.80 3.96 -3.83
N VAL A 52 16.28 4.38 -2.68
CA VAL A 52 16.64 3.78 -1.38
C VAL A 52 16.15 2.33 -1.29
N GLY A 53 14.92 2.05 -1.71
CA GLY A 53 14.39 0.68 -1.71
C GLY A 53 15.16 -0.26 -2.61
N LEU A 54 15.51 0.18 -3.83
CA LEU A 54 16.32 -0.60 -4.77
C LEU A 54 17.76 -0.80 -4.26
N ALA A 55 18.36 0.25 -3.69
CA ALA A 55 19.70 0.17 -3.09
C ALA A 55 19.73 -0.83 -1.93
N ALA A 56 18.72 -0.76 -1.03
CA ALA A 56 18.61 -1.69 0.09
C ALA A 56 18.50 -3.15 -0.37
N LEU A 57 17.63 -3.45 -1.35
CA LEU A 57 17.53 -4.79 -1.93
C LEU A 57 18.87 -5.25 -2.53
N THR A 58 19.55 -4.37 -3.27
CA THR A 58 20.84 -4.70 -3.91
C THR A 58 21.93 -4.98 -2.88
N VAL A 59 22.03 -4.16 -1.82
CA VAL A 59 22.99 -4.36 -0.72
C VAL A 59 22.72 -5.68 0.03
N GLU A 60 21.45 -6.10 0.08
CA GLU A 60 21.05 -7.37 0.68
C GLU A 60 21.25 -8.59 -0.22
N GLY A 61 21.86 -8.44 -1.39
CA GLY A 61 22.06 -9.52 -2.36
C GLY A 61 20.78 -9.95 -3.08
N VAL A 62 19.66 -9.24 -2.87
CA VAL A 62 18.36 -9.57 -3.46
C VAL A 62 18.19 -8.83 -4.78
N SER A 63 17.97 -9.59 -5.87
CA SER A 63 17.69 -8.96 -7.16
C SER A 63 16.40 -8.15 -7.10
N PRO A 64 16.40 -6.84 -7.39
CA PRO A 64 15.17 -6.06 -7.44
C PRO A 64 14.11 -6.63 -8.39
N ARG A 65 14.53 -7.33 -9.44
CA ARG A 65 13.62 -7.95 -10.43
C ARG A 65 12.70 -9.01 -9.84
N THR A 66 13.09 -9.66 -8.73
CA THR A 66 12.26 -10.65 -8.05
C THR A 66 11.08 -10.02 -7.29
N HIS A 67 11.19 -8.75 -6.95
CA HIS A 67 10.18 -7.98 -6.23
C HIS A 67 9.44 -6.96 -7.11
N LEU A 68 10.05 -6.57 -8.23
CA LEU A 68 9.39 -5.68 -9.19
C LEU A 68 8.33 -6.48 -9.96
N PRO A 69 7.10 -5.94 -10.03
CA PRO A 69 6.01 -6.65 -10.67
C PRO A 69 6.22 -6.73 -12.18
N SER A 70 5.92 -7.90 -12.75
CA SER A 70 5.88 -8.06 -14.21
C SER A 70 4.78 -7.21 -14.81
N THR A 71 5.04 -6.56 -15.93
CA THR A 71 4.01 -5.83 -16.70
C THR A 71 2.88 -6.74 -17.18
N ARG A 72 3.14 -8.04 -17.34
CA ARG A 72 2.11 -9.03 -17.72
C ARG A 72 1.05 -9.21 -16.64
N SER A 73 1.41 -9.01 -15.36
CA SER A 73 0.46 -9.08 -14.26
C SER A 73 -0.43 -7.84 -14.11
N LEU A 74 -0.14 -6.76 -14.84
CA LEU A 74 -0.89 -5.51 -14.71
C LEU A 74 -2.35 -5.66 -15.18
N VAL A 75 -2.59 -6.34 -16.28
CA VAL A 75 -3.96 -6.51 -16.83
C VAL A 75 -4.88 -7.27 -15.84
N PRO A 76 -4.53 -8.46 -15.34
CA PRO A 76 -5.36 -9.14 -14.36
C PRO A 76 -5.53 -8.33 -13.05
N VAL A 77 -4.49 -7.64 -12.62
CA VAL A 77 -4.57 -6.77 -11.42
C VAL A 77 -5.53 -5.61 -11.63
N LEU A 78 -5.52 -4.96 -12.79
CA LEU A 78 -6.50 -3.93 -13.14
C LEU A 78 -7.93 -4.50 -13.16
N GLY A 79 -8.11 -5.71 -13.66
CA GLY A 79 -9.40 -6.42 -13.61
C GLY A 79 -9.90 -6.58 -12.17
N VAL A 80 -9.04 -7.03 -11.25
CA VAL A 80 -9.36 -7.17 -9.82
C VAL A 80 -9.75 -5.83 -9.21
N LEU A 81 -8.94 -4.79 -9.45
CA LEU A 81 -9.18 -3.44 -8.93
C LEU A 81 -10.50 -2.83 -9.45
N ILE A 82 -10.73 -2.91 -10.75
CA ILE A 82 -11.96 -2.40 -11.38
C ILE A 82 -13.19 -3.12 -10.81
N THR A 83 -13.11 -4.45 -10.65
CA THR A 83 -14.20 -5.23 -10.09
C THR A 83 -14.49 -4.83 -8.64
N PHE A 84 -13.46 -4.65 -7.81
CA PHE A 84 -13.64 -4.17 -6.44
C PHE A 84 -14.37 -2.83 -6.39
N TRP A 85 -13.87 -1.84 -7.14
CA TRP A 85 -14.46 -0.50 -7.14
C TRP A 85 -15.83 -0.43 -7.82
N ALA A 86 -16.09 -1.28 -8.81
CA ALA A 86 -17.43 -1.40 -9.40
C ALA A 86 -18.44 -1.93 -8.37
N LEU A 87 -18.07 -2.98 -7.63
CA LEU A 87 -18.92 -3.51 -6.54
C LEU A 87 -19.10 -2.47 -5.43
N TYR A 88 -18.05 -1.76 -5.05
CA TYR A 88 -18.12 -0.69 -4.05
C TYR A 88 -19.13 0.40 -4.46
N ASN A 89 -18.99 0.92 -5.69
CA ASN A 89 -19.91 1.94 -6.21
C ASN A 89 -21.34 1.42 -6.37
N LEU A 90 -21.52 0.15 -6.71
CA LEU A 90 -22.86 -0.48 -6.79
C LEU A 90 -23.53 -0.52 -5.41
N VAL A 91 -22.77 -0.92 -4.36
CA VAL A 91 -23.27 -0.91 -2.98
C VAL A 91 -23.57 0.51 -2.52
N ALA A 92 -22.68 1.48 -2.80
CA ALA A 92 -22.89 2.89 -2.47
C ALA A 92 -24.15 3.44 -3.15
N CYS A 93 -24.38 3.09 -4.42
CA CYS A 93 -25.60 3.46 -5.15
C CYS A 93 -26.85 2.85 -4.49
N GLY A 94 -26.81 1.58 -4.12
CA GLY A 94 -27.92 0.91 -3.41
C GLY A 94 -28.24 1.58 -2.07
N LEU A 95 -27.21 1.97 -1.31
CA LEU A 95 -27.37 2.69 -0.04
C LEU A 95 -27.98 4.09 -0.27
N ALA A 96 -27.52 4.83 -1.28
CA ALA A 96 -28.07 6.13 -1.64
C ALA A 96 -29.55 6.05 -2.06
N LEU A 97 -29.90 5.07 -2.89
CA LEU A 97 -31.30 4.84 -3.31
C LEU A 97 -32.18 4.40 -2.14
N SER A 98 -31.63 3.77 -1.13
CA SER A 98 -32.31 3.37 0.10
C SER A 98 -32.42 4.51 1.11
N GLY A 99 -31.90 5.70 0.82
CA GLY A 99 -31.96 6.88 1.69
C GLY A 99 -31.02 6.79 2.90
N VAL A 100 -29.96 5.99 2.83
CA VAL A 100 -28.98 5.91 3.92
C VAL A 100 -28.17 7.21 4.00
N THR A 101 -28.17 7.83 5.18
CA THR A 101 -27.47 9.09 5.44
C THR A 101 -25.98 8.97 5.11
N GLY A 102 -25.44 9.97 4.41
CA GLY A 102 -24.03 10.01 4.01
C GLY A 102 -23.78 9.53 2.59
N PHE A 103 -24.76 8.93 1.93
CA PHE A 103 -24.70 8.56 0.51
C PHE A 103 -25.66 9.43 -0.29
N ASP A 104 -25.17 10.09 -1.33
CA ASP A 104 -25.94 11.03 -2.13
C ASP A 104 -25.83 10.65 -3.62
N ILE A 105 -26.94 10.79 -4.36
CA ILE A 105 -27.01 10.51 -5.80
C ILE A 105 -26.26 11.57 -6.63
N ALA A 106 -25.83 12.69 -6.01
CA ALA A 106 -25.05 13.71 -6.68
C ALA A 106 -23.72 13.16 -7.20
N SER A 107 -23.34 13.61 -8.39
CA SER A 107 -22.07 13.18 -9.01
C SER A 107 -20.85 13.61 -8.20
N SER A 108 -19.91 12.70 -8.03
CA SER A 108 -18.65 12.93 -7.31
C SER A 108 -17.68 13.78 -8.12
N ARG A 109 -16.56 14.17 -7.45
CA ARG A 109 -15.42 14.83 -8.08
C ARG A 109 -14.84 14.03 -9.27
N VAL A 110 -14.89 12.71 -9.22
CA VAL A 110 -14.40 11.83 -10.30
C VAL A 110 -15.19 12.07 -11.58
N VAL A 111 -16.52 12.16 -11.47
CA VAL A 111 -17.41 12.40 -12.61
C VAL A 111 -17.37 13.85 -13.07
N ALA A 112 -17.31 14.80 -12.13
CA ALA A 112 -17.28 16.22 -12.44
C ALA A 112 -15.95 16.68 -13.07
N HIS A 113 -14.83 16.08 -12.66
CA HIS A 113 -13.47 16.49 -13.07
C HIS A 113 -12.57 15.27 -13.36
N PRO A 114 -12.88 14.45 -14.39
CA PRO A 114 -12.19 13.18 -14.63
C PRO A 114 -10.69 13.34 -14.94
N LEU A 115 -10.27 14.34 -15.70
CA LEU A 115 -8.86 14.55 -16.03
C LEU A 115 -8.01 14.97 -14.81
N PRO A 116 -8.41 15.95 -14.00
CA PRO A 116 -7.74 16.25 -12.72
C PRO A 116 -7.69 15.04 -11.78
N TYR A 117 -8.77 14.25 -11.70
CA TYR A 117 -8.79 13.04 -10.90
C TYR A 117 -7.76 12.02 -11.40
N LEU A 118 -7.72 11.72 -12.70
CA LEU A 118 -6.75 10.78 -13.28
C LEU A 118 -5.30 11.25 -13.08
N ALA A 119 -5.04 12.55 -13.18
CA ALA A 119 -3.73 13.12 -12.90
C ALA A 119 -3.33 12.92 -11.43
N ALA A 120 -4.27 13.16 -10.49
CA ALA A 120 -4.04 12.95 -9.06
C ALA A 120 -3.83 11.46 -8.73
N LEU A 121 -4.62 10.56 -9.30
CA LEU A 121 -4.48 9.12 -9.16
C LEU A 121 -3.14 8.63 -9.72
N GLY A 122 -2.77 9.07 -10.91
CA GLY A 122 -1.48 8.73 -11.53
C GLY A 122 -0.29 9.23 -10.71
N SER A 123 -0.37 10.46 -10.20
CA SER A 123 0.64 11.01 -9.30
C SER A 123 0.74 10.23 -8.00
N SER A 124 -0.40 9.90 -7.39
CA SER A 124 -0.46 9.07 -6.17
C SER A 124 0.14 7.68 -6.42
N LEU A 125 -0.15 7.06 -7.56
CA LEU A 125 0.39 5.75 -7.89
C LEU A 125 1.91 5.78 -8.06
N VAL A 126 2.42 6.71 -8.89
CA VAL A 126 3.83 6.72 -9.31
C VAL A 126 4.74 7.28 -8.22
N PHE A 127 4.32 8.32 -7.50
CA PHE A 127 5.20 9.05 -6.59
C PHE A 127 4.89 8.81 -5.10
N THR A 128 3.83 8.05 -4.78
CA THR A 128 3.49 7.70 -3.41
C THR A 128 3.37 6.18 -3.25
N ALA A 129 2.38 5.55 -3.87
CA ALA A 129 2.05 4.17 -3.60
C ALA A 129 3.14 3.18 -4.04
N ILE A 130 3.63 3.25 -5.28
CA ILE A 130 4.71 2.36 -5.74
C ILE A 130 5.98 2.52 -4.89
N PRO A 131 6.50 3.74 -4.62
CA PRO A 131 7.67 3.95 -3.78
C PRO A 131 7.48 3.41 -2.36
N GLU A 132 6.36 3.70 -1.73
CA GLU A 132 6.09 3.26 -0.36
C GLU A 132 5.92 1.74 -0.29
N GLU A 133 5.17 1.13 -1.19
CA GLU A 133 4.99 -0.33 -1.18
C GLU A 133 6.30 -1.07 -1.52
N LEU A 134 7.17 -0.51 -2.37
CA LEU A 134 8.51 -1.05 -2.61
C LEU A 134 9.33 -1.10 -1.32
N VAL A 135 9.35 -0.02 -0.54
CA VAL A 135 10.09 0.04 0.71
C VAL A 135 9.44 -0.82 1.80
N PHE A 136 8.14 -0.64 2.02
CA PHE A 136 7.49 -1.26 3.19
C PHE A 136 7.09 -2.72 2.96
N ARG A 137 6.69 -3.13 1.74
CA ARG A 137 6.25 -4.51 1.46
C ARG A 137 7.35 -5.35 0.82
N ALA A 138 7.89 -4.87 -0.32
CA ALA A 138 8.91 -5.63 -1.02
C ALA A 138 10.21 -5.75 -0.21
N TYR A 139 10.61 -4.71 0.52
CA TYR A 139 11.83 -4.74 1.31
C TYR A 139 11.58 -5.01 2.81
N LEU A 140 11.09 -4.05 3.60
CA LEU A 140 11.08 -4.14 5.07
C LEU A 140 10.24 -5.31 5.59
N GLN A 141 9.03 -5.51 5.08
CA GLN A 141 8.19 -6.64 5.45
C GLN A 141 8.83 -7.97 5.06
N SER A 142 9.35 -8.09 3.84
CA SER A 142 10.00 -9.32 3.36
C SER A 142 11.27 -9.63 4.15
N LYS A 143 12.05 -8.61 4.51
CA LYS A 143 13.22 -8.74 5.38
C LYS A 143 12.82 -9.20 6.79
N ALA A 144 11.76 -8.62 7.37
CA ALA A 144 11.27 -9.05 8.68
C ALA A 144 10.80 -10.51 8.68
N VAL A 145 10.15 -10.96 7.59
CA VAL A 145 9.82 -12.38 7.40
C VAL A 145 11.08 -13.25 7.38
N ALA A 146 12.11 -12.85 6.63
CA ALA A 146 13.35 -13.61 6.50
C ALA A 146 14.18 -13.67 7.80
N LEU A 147 14.11 -12.61 8.62
CA LEU A 147 14.78 -12.56 9.93
C LEU A 147 14.05 -13.34 11.03
N THR A 148 12.81 -13.76 10.77
CA THR A 148 12.02 -14.49 11.78
C THR A 148 12.21 -16.00 11.64
N GLU A 149 12.82 -16.60 12.64
CA GLU A 149 13.02 -18.04 12.71
C GLU A 149 11.71 -18.79 13.05
N GLY A 150 11.64 -20.05 12.65
CA GLY A 150 10.59 -20.98 13.01
C GLY A 150 9.49 -21.15 11.94
N ASN A 151 8.22 -21.18 12.37
CA ASN A 151 7.10 -21.49 11.47
C ASN A 151 6.84 -20.35 10.47
N VAL A 152 6.69 -20.69 9.19
CA VAL A 152 6.43 -19.74 8.08
C VAL A 152 5.22 -18.83 8.35
N ARG A 153 4.12 -19.37 8.91
CA ARG A 153 2.93 -18.55 9.23
C ARG A 153 3.24 -17.50 10.28
N ARG A 154 4.02 -17.84 11.31
CA ARG A 154 4.48 -16.90 12.34
C ARG A 154 5.39 -15.85 11.75
N ALA A 155 6.35 -16.25 10.90
CA ALA A 155 7.25 -15.33 10.23
C ALA A 155 6.48 -14.31 9.38
N VAL A 156 5.53 -14.76 8.58
CA VAL A 156 4.66 -13.89 7.77
C VAL A 156 3.84 -12.95 8.65
N ALA A 157 3.22 -13.45 9.74
CA ALA A 157 2.45 -12.59 10.65
C ALA A 157 3.31 -11.50 11.30
N ILE A 158 4.52 -11.85 11.76
CA ILE A 158 5.48 -10.88 12.33
C ILE A 158 5.92 -9.88 11.24
N GLY A 159 6.28 -10.35 10.04
CA GLY A 159 6.68 -9.46 8.96
C GLY A 159 5.60 -8.45 8.58
N VAL A 160 4.35 -8.92 8.46
CA VAL A 160 3.19 -8.03 8.20
C VAL A 160 3.00 -7.02 9.32
N ALA A 161 3.06 -7.44 10.59
CA ALA A 161 2.92 -6.56 11.74
C ALA A 161 4.05 -5.51 11.78
N VAL A 162 5.31 -5.93 11.63
CA VAL A 162 6.47 -5.02 11.60
C VAL A 162 6.34 -4.03 10.45
N GLY A 163 6.04 -4.49 9.24
CA GLY A 163 5.83 -3.62 8.08
C GLY A 163 4.71 -2.60 8.30
N ALA A 164 3.61 -3.00 8.94
CA ALA A 164 2.48 -2.12 9.25
C ALA A 164 2.84 -1.05 10.30
N PHE A 165 3.53 -1.42 11.37
CA PHE A 165 3.99 -0.46 12.39
C PHE A 165 5.01 0.52 11.83
N LEU A 166 6.01 0.05 11.07
CA LEU A 166 6.98 0.92 10.43
C LEU A 166 6.29 1.90 9.46
N PHE A 167 5.30 1.44 8.70
CA PHE A 167 4.50 2.28 7.82
C PHE A 167 3.73 3.36 8.60
N ALA A 168 3.10 3.01 9.72
CA ALA A 168 2.39 3.98 10.56
C ALA A 168 3.34 5.03 11.16
N PHE A 169 4.47 4.60 11.74
CA PHE A 169 5.45 5.51 12.35
C PHE A 169 6.19 6.38 11.33
N PHE A 170 6.32 5.93 10.09
CA PHE A 170 6.83 6.73 8.99
C PHE A 170 6.06 8.04 8.77
N HIS A 171 4.79 8.13 9.17
CA HIS A 171 3.97 9.33 9.01
C HIS A 171 4.11 10.35 10.16
N LEU A 172 4.82 10.00 11.25
CA LEU A 172 5.00 10.89 12.41
C LEU A 172 5.69 12.22 12.07
N PRO A 173 6.74 12.28 11.24
CA PRO A 173 7.33 13.57 10.86
C PRO A 173 6.31 14.52 10.25
N ARG A 174 5.45 14.05 9.37
CA ARG A 174 4.39 14.89 8.77
C ARG A 174 3.37 15.33 9.80
N TRP A 175 3.00 14.46 10.74
CA TRP A 175 2.05 14.77 11.81
C TRP A 175 2.56 15.92 12.71
N PHE A 176 3.79 15.81 13.19
CA PHE A 176 4.33 16.78 14.14
C PHE A 176 4.90 18.04 13.47
N LEU A 177 5.63 17.87 12.38
CA LEU A 177 6.43 18.95 11.80
C LEU A 177 5.69 19.75 10.72
N MET A 178 4.84 19.10 9.92
CA MET A 178 4.11 19.75 8.83
C MET A 178 2.71 20.19 9.26
N SER A 179 1.96 19.28 9.91
CA SER A 179 0.58 19.56 10.33
C SER A 179 0.50 20.22 11.71
N ASN A 180 1.63 20.36 12.40
CA ASN A 180 1.76 20.94 13.74
C ASN A 180 0.75 20.37 14.76
N HIS A 181 0.45 19.09 14.64
CA HIS A 181 -0.44 18.39 15.56
C HIS A 181 0.33 17.92 16.80
N GLY A 182 -0.34 17.96 17.95
CA GLY A 182 0.23 17.48 19.22
C GLY A 182 -0.01 15.98 19.48
N ILE A 183 0.45 15.56 20.66
CA ILE A 183 0.16 14.23 21.20
C ILE A 183 -1.24 14.24 21.82
N GLY A 184 -2.08 13.29 21.43
CA GLY A 184 -3.45 13.19 21.94
C GLY A 184 -4.24 12.06 21.27
N PRO A 185 -5.54 11.93 21.56
CA PRO A 185 -6.40 10.88 20.97
C PRO A 185 -6.42 10.88 19.44
N ALA A 186 -6.29 12.04 18.82
CA ALA A 186 -6.23 12.18 17.35
C ALA A 186 -4.98 11.50 16.78
N LEU A 187 -3.81 11.58 17.45
CA LEU A 187 -2.61 10.86 17.06
C LEU A 187 -2.82 9.36 17.13
N ALA A 188 -3.44 8.88 18.23
CA ALA A 188 -3.72 7.45 18.38
C ALA A 188 -4.64 6.94 17.27
N GLY A 189 -5.71 7.68 16.95
CA GLY A 189 -6.61 7.37 15.84
C GLY A 189 -5.89 7.36 14.49
N HIS A 190 -5.04 8.34 14.24
CA HIS A 190 -4.23 8.43 13.01
C HIS A 190 -3.28 7.23 12.85
N LEU A 191 -2.50 6.92 13.90
CA LEU A 191 -1.57 5.78 13.89
C LEU A 191 -2.31 4.45 13.75
N LEU A 192 -3.46 4.30 14.42
CA LEU A 192 -4.28 3.09 14.31
C LEU A 192 -4.81 2.92 12.88
N GLY A 193 -5.32 3.99 12.26
CA GLY A 193 -5.78 3.98 10.86
C GLY A 193 -4.66 3.58 9.89
N LEU A 194 -3.47 4.18 10.03
CA LEU A 194 -2.30 3.85 9.22
C LEU A 194 -1.80 2.41 9.47
N THR A 195 -1.88 1.93 10.71
CA THR A 195 -1.54 0.53 11.03
C THR A 195 -2.52 -0.43 10.37
N LEU A 196 -3.82 -0.15 10.37
CA LEU A 196 -4.84 -0.95 9.69
C LEU A 196 -4.60 -0.99 8.17
N ALA A 197 -4.32 0.17 7.55
CA ALA A 197 -3.92 0.24 6.16
C ALA A 197 -2.66 -0.61 5.91
N GLY A 198 -1.66 -0.44 6.76
CA GLY A 198 -0.43 -1.20 6.75
C GLY A 198 -0.63 -2.72 6.82
N LEU A 199 -1.51 -3.17 7.71
CA LEU A 199 -1.88 -4.59 7.85
C LEU A 199 -2.60 -5.10 6.60
N ALA A 200 -3.58 -4.36 6.08
CA ALA A 200 -4.32 -4.76 4.89
C ALA A 200 -3.40 -4.93 3.67
N TYR A 201 -2.59 -3.92 3.37
CA TYR A 201 -1.63 -3.99 2.27
C TYR A 201 -0.57 -5.06 2.49
N GLY A 202 -0.10 -5.23 3.73
CA GLY A 202 0.84 -6.27 4.11
C GLY A 202 0.28 -7.68 3.91
N LEU A 203 -0.97 -7.93 4.25
CA LEU A 203 -1.67 -9.20 4.02
C LEU A 203 -1.89 -9.45 2.53
N VAL A 204 -2.38 -8.45 1.78
CA VAL A 204 -2.54 -8.55 0.32
C VAL A 204 -1.21 -8.92 -0.33
N TYR A 205 -0.11 -8.25 0.05
CA TYR A 205 1.22 -8.57 -0.47
C TYR A 205 1.69 -9.96 -0.04
N ALA A 206 1.47 -10.36 1.20
CA ALA A 206 1.87 -11.69 1.70
C ALA A 206 1.20 -12.83 0.93
N VAL A 207 -0.08 -12.65 0.54
CA VAL A 207 -0.87 -13.65 -0.19
C VAL A 207 -0.54 -13.65 -1.68
N THR A 208 -0.40 -12.46 -2.29
CA THR A 208 -0.30 -12.36 -3.75
C THR A 208 1.12 -12.19 -4.27
N ARG A 209 2.05 -11.69 -3.44
CA ARG A 209 3.40 -11.26 -3.85
C ARG A 209 3.39 -10.31 -5.06
N ASN A 210 2.30 -9.60 -5.25
CA ASN A 210 2.09 -8.71 -6.38
C ASN A 210 2.09 -7.25 -5.93
N LEU A 211 3.21 -6.56 -6.22
CA LEU A 211 3.38 -5.16 -5.82
C LEU A 211 2.42 -4.23 -6.58
N TRP A 212 2.04 -4.55 -7.86
CA TRP A 212 1.06 -3.76 -8.60
C TRP A 212 -0.30 -3.75 -7.91
N LEU A 213 -0.75 -4.91 -7.41
CA LEU A 213 -2.04 -5.01 -6.75
C LEU A 213 -2.09 -4.14 -5.49
N VAL A 214 -1.05 -4.23 -4.67
CA VAL A 214 -0.96 -3.45 -3.44
C VAL A 214 -0.84 -1.96 -3.73
N ALA A 215 0.04 -1.55 -4.65
CA ALA A 215 0.23 -0.16 -5.00
C ALA A 215 -1.03 0.47 -5.63
N LEU A 216 -1.77 -0.28 -6.45
CA LEU A 216 -3.01 0.19 -7.04
C LEU A 216 -4.13 0.33 -6.00
N PHE A 217 -4.27 -0.62 -5.06
CA PHE A 217 -5.19 -0.43 -3.93
C PHE A 217 -4.78 0.77 -3.07
N HIS A 218 -3.49 0.92 -2.74
CA HIS A 218 -3.01 2.06 -1.99
C HIS A 218 -3.29 3.39 -2.71
N ALA A 219 -2.96 3.49 -3.99
CA ALA A 219 -3.22 4.71 -4.78
C ALA A 219 -4.72 5.05 -4.87
N THR A 220 -5.57 4.03 -5.07
CA THR A 220 -7.01 4.24 -5.11
C THR A 220 -7.64 4.49 -3.75
N MET A 221 -7.05 4.03 -2.65
CA MET A 221 -7.48 4.45 -1.30
C MET A 221 -7.07 5.89 -1.00
N ASN A 222 -5.93 6.37 -1.52
CA ASN A 222 -5.54 7.78 -1.45
C ASN A 222 -6.41 8.69 -2.34
N GLN A 223 -6.88 8.16 -3.47
CA GLN A 223 -7.74 8.83 -4.46
C GLN A 223 -8.90 7.91 -4.83
N PRO A 224 -9.92 7.75 -3.94
CA PRO A 224 -10.99 6.78 -4.19
C PRO A 224 -11.82 7.12 -5.42
N PRO A 225 -12.06 6.15 -6.34
CA PRO A 225 -12.86 6.36 -7.54
C PRO A 225 -14.37 6.27 -7.24
N PHE A 226 -14.82 7.10 -6.31
CA PHE A 226 -16.23 7.21 -6.00
C PHE A 226 -16.98 7.91 -7.14
N LEU A 227 -18.00 7.27 -7.64
CA LEU A 227 -18.88 7.84 -8.67
C LEU A 227 -20.00 8.68 -8.08
N LEU A 228 -20.33 8.47 -6.81
CA LEU A 228 -21.31 9.21 -6.04
C LEU A 228 -20.62 10.03 -4.95
N THR A 229 -21.30 11.07 -4.49
CA THR A 229 -20.86 11.83 -3.31
C THR A 229 -21.09 11.00 -2.06
N ILE A 230 -20.02 10.76 -1.30
CA ILE A 230 -20.06 10.03 -0.04
C ILE A 230 -19.61 10.98 1.06
N GLN A 231 -20.49 11.21 2.05
CA GLN A 231 -20.23 12.06 3.20
C GLN A 231 -20.36 11.23 4.47
N ILE A 232 -19.23 10.70 4.93
CA ILE A 232 -19.20 9.89 6.13
C ILE A 232 -19.11 10.82 7.36
N PRO A 233 -19.99 10.68 8.35
CA PRO A 233 -19.89 11.38 9.62
C PRO A 233 -18.51 11.15 10.27
N SER A 234 -17.91 12.19 10.83
CA SER A 234 -16.53 12.14 11.36
C SER A 234 -16.32 11.07 12.45
N ASN A 235 -17.34 10.79 13.25
CA ASN A 235 -17.32 9.75 14.27
C ASN A 235 -17.33 8.33 13.70
N LEU A 236 -17.65 8.14 12.42
CA LEU A 236 -17.68 6.84 11.72
C LEU A 236 -16.45 6.62 10.83
N HIS A 237 -15.60 7.61 10.60
CA HIS A 237 -14.45 7.49 9.69
C HIS A 237 -13.58 6.29 10.01
N PHE A 238 -13.29 6.04 11.31
CA PHE A 238 -12.49 4.90 11.72
C PHE A 238 -13.17 3.56 11.40
N LEU A 239 -14.46 3.44 11.71
CA LEU A 239 -15.23 2.22 11.44
C LEU A 239 -15.34 1.93 9.95
N VAL A 240 -15.60 2.96 9.15
CA VAL A 240 -15.66 2.84 7.68
C VAL A 240 -14.31 2.41 7.12
N GLY A 241 -13.22 3.05 7.54
CA GLY A 241 -11.87 2.65 7.13
C GLY A 241 -11.56 1.19 7.50
N LEU A 242 -11.94 0.74 8.70
CA LEU A 242 -11.80 -0.65 9.10
C LEU A 242 -12.56 -1.60 8.17
N VAL A 243 -13.81 -1.28 7.84
CA VAL A 243 -14.64 -2.07 6.93
C VAL A 243 -14.05 -2.09 5.52
N GLU A 244 -13.57 -0.96 5.01
CA GLU A 244 -12.96 -0.85 3.68
C GLU A 244 -11.69 -1.69 3.57
N TYR A 245 -10.78 -1.60 4.54
CA TYR A 245 -9.55 -2.42 4.54
C TYR A 245 -9.86 -3.91 4.72
N ALA A 246 -10.82 -4.27 5.55
CA ALA A 246 -11.28 -5.65 5.67
C ALA A 246 -11.91 -6.15 4.37
N ALA A 247 -12.70 -5.33 3.69
CA ALA A 247 -13.30 -5.67 2.39
C ALA A 247 -12.24 -5.90 1.31
N ILE A 248 -11.18 -5.07 1.25
CA ILE A 248 -10.06 -5.26 0.32
C ILE A 248 -9.40 -6.63 0.57
N VAL A 249 -9.05 -6.94 1.82
CA VAL A 249 -8.40 -8.21 2.17
C VAL A 249 -9.29 -9.40 1.81
N LEU A 250 -10.55 -9.38 2.25
CA LEU A 250 -11.49 -10.47 1.98
C LEU A 250 -11.73 -10.65 0.48
N PHE A 251 -11.91 -9.55 -0.26
CA PHE A 251 -12.10 -9.60 -1.70
C PHE A 251 -10.89 -10.24 -2.40
N VAL A 252 -9.67 -9.84 -2.05
CA VAL A 252 -8.46 -10.41 -2.63
C VAL A 252 -8.33 -11.90 -2.27
N LEU A 253 -8.61 -12.30 -1.03
CA LEU A 253 -8.59 -13.70 -0.62
C LEU A 253 -9.59 -14.54 -1.42
N VAL A 254 -10.81 -14.04 -1.65
CA VAL A 254 -11.80 -14.70 -2.50
C VAL A 254 -11.30 -14.84 -3.94
N ILE A 255 -10.79 -13.76 -4.53
CA ILE A 255 -10.26 -13.80 -5.90
C ILE A 255 -9.13 -14.81 -6.03
N VAL A 256 -8.15 -14.80 -5.10
CA VAL A 256 -7.04 -15.75 -5.11
C VAL A 256 -7.55 -17.19 -5.02
N SER A 257 -8.49 -17.47 -4.10
CA SER A 257 -9.04 -18.82 -3.96
C SER A 257 -9.79 -19.30 -5.21
N LEU A 258 -10.54 -18.42 -5.86
CA LEU A 258 -11.26 -18.74 -7.10
C LEU A 258 -10.32 -18.91 -8.29
N THR A 259 -9.29 -18.09 -8.41
CA THR A 259 -8.33 -18.17 -9.53
C THR A 259 -7.39 -19.36 -9.39
N GLU A 260 -6.94 -19.69 -8.20
CA GLU A 260 -6.17 -20.91 -7.95
C GLU A 260 -6.99 -22.18 -8.30
N SER A 261 -8.27 -22.18 -7.94
CA SER A 261 -9.20 -23.26 -8.27
C SER A 261 -9.44 -23.40 -9.78
N ALA A 262 -9.34 -22.28 -10.52
CA ALA A 262 -9.49 -22.24 -11.99
C ALA A 262 -8.16 -22.43 -12.74
N GLY A 263 -7.02 -22.61 -12.04
CA GLY A 263 -5.69 -22.70 -12.64
C GLY A 263 -5.16 -21.36 -13.20
N ILE A 264 -5.80 -20.23 -12.85
CA ILE A 264 -5.39 -18.89 -13.26
C ILE A 264 -4.62 -18.27 -12.08
N SER A 265 -3.31 -18.05 -12.24
CA SER A 265 -2.50 -17.44 -11.19
C SER A 265 -2.59 -15.91 -11.24
N VAL A 266 -3.10 -15.27 -10.20
CA VAL A 266 -2.98 -13.82 -9.93
C VAL A 266 -1.61 -13.50 -9.30
N THR A 267 -0.94 -14.55 -8.78
CA THR A 267 0.44 -14.45 -8.29
C THR A 267 1.40 -14.39 -9.48
N PRO A 268 2.55 -13.68 -9.36
CA PRO A 268 3.58 -13.72 -10.39
C PRO A 268 3.95 -15.18 -10.65
N ALA A 269 3.94 -15.61 -11.92
CA ALA A 269 4.34 -16.96 -12.29
C ALA A 269 5.68 -17.27 -11.62
N ARG A 270 5.73 -18.36 -10.83
CA ARG A 270 7.01 -18.93 -10.43
C ARG A 270 7.83 -19.09 -11.71
N GLN A 271 8.93 -18.36 -11.81
CA GLN A 271 9.88 -18.68 -12.86
C GLN A 271 10.31 -20.12 -12.61
N GLU A 272 9.97 -20.98 -13.55
CA GLU A 272 10.51 -22.33 -13.69
C GLU A 272 12.01 -22.21 -14.01
N ALA A 273 12.78 -21.81 -13.00
CA ALA A 273 14.24 -21.77 -13.05
C ALA A 273 14.85 -23.15 -12.77
N SER A 274 14.10 -24.23 -12.99
CA SER A 274 14.54 -25.61 -12.71
C SER A 274 14.60 -26.52 -13.93
N GLN A 275 14.52 -26.02 -15.16
CA GLN A 275 14.64 -26.89 -16.35
C GLN A 275 15.72 -26.45 -17.34
N ALA A 276 16.79 -25.86 -16.87
CA ALA A 276 17.96 -25.55 -17.67
C ALA A 276 19.26 -26.08 -17.05
N SER A 277 19.19 -27.25 -16.42
CA SER A 277 20.38 -28.00 -15.98
C SER A 277 20.18 -29.49 -16.19
N ASP A 278 20.00 -29.89 -17.44
CA ASP A 278 20.33 -31.22 -17.95
C ASP A 278 20.94 -31.09 -19.36
#